data_497067a4aecacb2d602dbbc821a7fc1a
#
_entry.id   497067a4aecacb2d602dbbc821a7fc1a
#
_cell.length_a   1.000
_cell.length_b   1.000
_cell.length_c   1.000
_cell.angle_alpha   90.00
_cell.angle_beta   90.00
_cell.angle_gamma   90.00
#
_symmetry.space_group_name_H-M   'P 1'
#
loop_
_entity.id
_entity.type
_entity.pdbx_description
1 polymer ?
#
loop_
_entity_poly.entity_id
_entity_poly.type
_entity_poly.pdbx_seq_one_letter_code
_entity_poly.pdbx_strand_id
1 'polypeptide(L)'
;MKSFAFLSVVLFVTQVFAGWAEDFEILKNRPRDYEDAGSICEEIAKIQFEKKYDLNQYLVEVGIAYNDSQRTIGELDIVVFERNTNQVIHVAEVKCWKDAGGGLQKAKEQRQRFLNNIRSNKSLTFRSTSTDQQYSSEQFKKVVTFSTIGQKGSLNSGYEEELEYDLRELHKMRVEMLRCQDSGVCTKP
;
A
#
# COMPACT_ATOMS: atom_id res chain seq x y z
N MET A 1 45.10 11.85 -16.36
CA MET A 1 43.75 12.20 -15.91
C MET A 1 42.73 11.20 -16.45
N LYS A 2 42.66 9.98 -15.92
CA LYS A 2 41.67 8.95 -16.35
C LYS A 2 41.32 7.96 -15.19
N SER A 3 41.01 8.45 -14.00
CA SER A 3 40.65 7.55 -12.88
C SER A 3 39.42 7.95 -12.04
N PHE A 4 38.66 8.98 -12.43
CA PHE A 4 37.54 9.46 -11.61
C PHE A 4 36.15 8.99 -12.09
N ALA A 5 36.03 8.40 -13.29
CA ALA A 5 34.73 8.04 -13.85
C ALA A 5 34.16 6.70 -13.32
N PHE A 6 34.98 5.83 -12.72
CA PHE A 6 34.53 4.48 -12.30
C PHE A 6 33.87 4.45 -10.91
N LEU A 7 34.13 5.42 -10.04
CA LEU A 7 33.63 5.41 -8.66
C LEU A 7 32.15 5.82 -8.55
N SER A 8 31.68 6.67 -9.48
CA SER A 8 30.29 7.18 -9.43
C SER A 8 29.24 6.15 -9.86
N VAL A 9 29.60 5.22 -10.73
CA VAL A 9 28.66 4.17 -11.22
C VAL A 9 28.43 3.09 -10.18
N VAL A 10 29.42 2.76 -9.36
CA VAL A 10 29.30 1.73 -8.30
C VAL A 10 28.41 2.21 -7.15
N LEU A 11 28.40 3.49 -6.81
CA LEU A 11 27.56 4.06 -5.76
C LEU A 11 26.07 4.06 -6.09
N PHE A 12 25.70 4.27 -7.36
CA PHE A 12 24.28 4.23 -7.78
C PHE A 12 23.69 2.82 -7.75
N VAL A 13 24.46 1.80 -8.13
CA VAL A 13 24.02 0.39 -8.13
C VAL A 13 23.85 -0.14 -6.71
N THR A 14 24.67 0.27 -5.76
CA THR A 14 24.58 -0.17 -4.37
C THR A 14 23.34 0.39 -3.64
N GLN A 15 22.88 1.60 -3.96
CA GLN A 15 21.69 2.19 -3.31
C GLN A 15 20.38 1.48 -3.71
N VAL A 16 20.24 1.08 -4.97
CA VAL A 16 19.02 0.37 -5.43
C VAL A 16 18.93 -1.04 -4.81
N PHE A 17 20.03 -1.73 -4.65
CA PHE A 17 20.03 -3.05 -3.99
C PHE A 17 19.82 -2.96 -2.47
N ALA A 18 20.24 -1.88 -1.82
CA ALA A 18 20.06 -1.70 -0.38
C ALA A 18 18.57 -1.55 -0.03
N GLY A 19 17.80 -0.71 -0.76
CA GLY A 19 16.38 -0.51 -0.50
C GLY A 19 15.54 -1.79 -0.69
N TRP A 20 15.80 -2.55 -1.76
CA TRP A 20 15.09 -3.81 -2.02
C TRP A 20 15.34 -4.85 -0.92
N ALA A 21 16.59 -5.01 -0.46
CA ALA A 21 16.95 -5.95 0.59
C ALA A 21 16.33 -5.55 1.94
N GLU A 22 16.32 -4.26 2.26
CA GLU A 22 15.70 -3.72 3.47
C GLU A 22 14.19 -3.97 3.50
N ASP A 23 13.49 -3.62 2.43
CA ASP A 23 12.05 -3.81 2.34
C ASP A 23 11.68 -5.31 2.36
N PHE A 24 12.49 -6.17 1.73
CA PHE A 24 12.29 -7.61 1.78
C PHE A 24 12.45 -8.18 3.20
N GLU A 25 13.44 -7.71 3.99
CA GLU A 25 13.57 -8.10 5.39
C GLU A 25 12.38 -7.67 6.24
N ILE A 26 11.78 -6.50 5.96
CA ILE A 26 10.55 -6.05 6.62
C ILE A 26 9.38 -6.98 6.26
N LEU A 27 9.22 -7.30 4.98
CA LEU A 27 8.15 -8.17 4.48
C LEU A 27 8.18 -9.58 5.08
N LYS A 28 9.37 -10.15 5.31
CA LYS A 28 9.54 -11.49 5.92
C LYS A 28 8.79 -11.66 7.25
N ASN A 29 8.67 -10.58 8.00
CA ASN A 29 8.08 -10.56 9.34
C ASN A 29 6.60 -10.16 9.34
N ARG A 30 6.00 -9.92 8.14
CA ARG A 30 4.59 -9.55 8.03
C ARG A 30 3.72 -10.75 7.70
N PRO A 31 2.68 -11.03 8.53
CA PRO A 31 1.74 -12.13 8.28
C PRO A 31 0.75 -11.70 7.16
N ARG A 32 1.20 -11.70 5.92
CA ARG A 32 0.40 -11.34 4.74
C ARG A 32 0.37 -12.48 3.75
N ASP A 33 -0.81 -12.74 3.16
CA ASP A 33 -0.97 -13.60 2.01
C ASP A 33 -0.48 -12.89 0.75
N TYR A 34 0.50 -13.49 0.06
CA TYR A 34 1.06 -12.99 -1.20
C TYR A 34 0.54 -13.76 -2.43
N GLU A 35 -0.45 -14.64 -2.30
CA GLU A 35 -1.06 -15.32 -3.45
C GLU A 35 -1.80 -14.33 -4.34
N ASP A 36 -2.48 -13.33 -3.76
CA ASP A 36 -3.01 -12.21 -4.54
C ASP A 36 -1.86 -11.34 -5.08
N ALA A 37 -1.91 -11.05 -6.38
CA ALA A 37 -0.91 -10.24 -7.07
C ALA A 37 -0.86 -8.77 -6.56
N GLY A 38 -1.95 -8.25 -5.99
CA GLY A 38 -2.05 -6.90 -5.44
C GLY A 38 -1.33 -6.76 -4.10
N SER A 39 -1.29 -7.82 -3.30
CA SER A 39 -0.83 -7.75 -1.91
C SER A 39 0.61 -7.26 -1.74
N ILE A 40 1.52 -7.60 -2.67
CA ILE A 40 2.90 -7.09 -2.61
C ILE A 40 2.97 -5.57 -2.79
N CYS A 41 2.15 -5.00 -3.69
CA CYS A 41 2.10 -3.56 -3.92
C CYS A 41 1.54 -2.82 -2.72
N GLU A 42 0.51 -3.36 -2.09
CA GLU A 42 -0.10 -2.80 -0.89
C GLU A 42 0.88 -2.80 0.29
N GLU A 43 1.63 -3.90 0.48
CA GLU A 43 2.64 -3.98 1.54
C GLU A 43 3.83 -3.04 1.29
N ILE A 44 4.31 -2.91 0.06
CA ILE A 44 5.35 -1.92 -0.30
C ILE A 44 4.82 -0.50 -0.10
N ALA A 45 3.57 -0.20 -0.49
CA ALA A 45 2.95 1.09 -0.21
C ALA A 45 2.87 1.36 1.30
N LYS A 46 2.50 0.35 2.11
CA LYS A 46 2.51 0.46 3.58
C LYS A 46 3.90 0.82 4.10
N ILE A 47 4.96 0.14 3.65
CA ILE A 47 6.34 0.44 4.05
C ILE A 47 6.71 1.89 3.69
N GLN A 48 6.39 2.37 2.49
CA GLN A 48 6.66 3.75 2.08
C GLN A 48 5.89 4.76 2.95
N PHE A 49 4.65 4.47 3.31
CA PHE A 49 3.85 5.31 4.19
C PHE A 49 4.38 5.30 5.64
N GLU A 50 4.83 4.16 6.14
CA GLU A 50 5.49 4.05 7.45
C GLU A 50 6.81 4.85 7.50
N LYS A 51 7.53 4.95 6.39
CA LYS A 51 8.71 5.82 6.26
C LYS A 51 8.33 7.32 6.15
N LYS A 52 7.18 7.63 5.56
CA LYS A 52 6.67 9.00 5.32
C LYS A 52 6.04 9.61 6.58
N TYR A 53 5.38 8.82 7.42
CA TYR A 53 4.65 9.25 8.60
C TYR A 53 5.40 8.91 9.89
N ASP A 54 5.44 9.82 10.86
CA ASP A 54 5.96 9.53 12.20
C ASP A 54 5.05 8.54 12.93
N LEU A 55 5.49 7.30 13.09
CA LEU A 55 4.71 6.21 13.69
C LEU A 55 4.38 6.42 15.18
N ASN A 56 5.01 7.39 15.85
CA ASN A 56 4.57 7.82 17.19
C ASN A 56 3.25 8.60 17.13
N GLN A 57 2.99 9.31 16.03
CA GLN A 57 1.81 10.15 15.85
C GLN A 57 0.76 9.49 14.96
N TYR A 58 1.17 8.59 14.07
CA TYR A 58 0.30 7.98 13.06
C TYR A 58 0.35 6.45 13.12
N LEU A 59 -0.75 5.83 12.69
CA LEU A 59 -0.86 4.40 12.44
C LEU A 59 -1.18 4.20 10.96
N VAL A 60 -0.39 3.36 10.29
CA VAL A 60 -0.62 2.99 8.89
C VAL A 60 -1.18 1.57 8.84
N GLU A 61 -2.38 1.43 8.30
CA GLU A 61 -3.06 0.15 8.11
C GLU A 61 -3.20 -0.18 6.63
N VAL A 62 -3.22 -1.48 6.32
CA VAL A 62 -3.46 -2.02 4.99
C VAL A 62 -4.71 -2.89 5.00
N GLY A 63 -5.53 -2.77 3.96
CA GLY A 63 -6.70 -3.62 3.77
C GLY A 63 -7.79 -3.35 4.82
N ILE A 64 -8.57 -2.28 4.66
CA ILE A 64 -9.75 -2.05 5.49
C ILE A 64 -11.01 -2.21 4.64
N ALA A 65 -11.69 -3.35 4.82
CA ALA A 65 -12.98 -3.60 4.20
C ALA A 65 -14.07 -2.73 4.84
N TYR A 66 -14.95 -2.16 4.02
CA TYR A 66 -16.15 -1.48 4.49
C TYR A 66 -17.42 -2.14 3.94
N ASN A 67 -18.41 -2.29 4.82
CA ASN A 67 -19.59 -3.09 4.60
C ASN A 67 -20.85 -2.27 4.92
N ASP A 68 -21.94 -2.56 4.23
CA ASP A 68 -23.28 -2.24 4.70
C ASP A 68 -23.88 -3.47 5.42
N SER A 69 -25.15 -3.41 5.80
CA SER A 69 -25.83 -4.51 6.48
C SER A 69 -25.96 -5.80 5.65
N GLN A 70 -25.67 -5.78 4.37
CA GLN A 70 -25.91 -6.88 3.44
C GLN A 70 -24.63 -7.46 2.83
N ARG A 71 -23.60 -6.63 2.59
CA ARG A 71 -22.40 -7.05 1.87
C ARG A 71 -21.20 -6.13 2.10
N THR A 72 -20.03 -6.65 1.73
CA THR A 72 -18.84 -5.83 1.52
C THR A 72 -19.04 -4.92 0.30
N ILE A 73 -18.88 -3.62 0.48
CA ILE A 73 -19.00 -2.61 -0.57
C ILE A 73 -17.66 -2.41 -1.27
N GLY A 74 -16.58 -2.44 -0.51
CA GLY A 74 -15.22 -2.26 -1.01
C GLY A 74 -14.18 -2.40 0.09
N GLU A 75 -12.94 -2.16 -0.29
CA GLU A 75 -11.77 -2.18 0.58
C GLU A 75 -10.96 -0.90 0.31
N LEU A 76 -10.29 -0.40 1.33
CA LEU A 76 -9.34 0.70 1.28
C LEU A 76 -7.94 0.09 1.41
N ASP A 77 -7.09 0.32 0.42
CA ASP A 77 -5.80 -0.38 0.34
C ASP A 77 -4.82 0.14 1.42
N ILE A 78 -4.69 1.48 1.59
CA ILE A 78 -3.88 2.10 2.66
C ILE A 78 -4.72 3.12 3.41
N VAL A 79 -4.65 3.08 4.74
CA VAL A 79 -5.36 4.02 5.63
C VAL A 79 -4.40 4.52 6.70
N VAL A 80 -4.30 5.85 6.86
CA VAL A 80 -3.50 6.48 7.90
C VAL A 80 -4.40 7.11 8.95
N PHE A 81 -4.25 6.68 10.19
CA PHE A 81 -4.93 7.23 11.35
C PHE A 81 -4.00 8.15 12.12
N GLU A 82 -4.51 9.27 12.58
CA GLU A 82 -3.85 10.08 13.61
C GLU A 82 -4.12 9.47 14.99
N ARG A 83 -3.09 9.06 15.73
CA ARG A 83 -3.23 8.32 16.99
C ARG A 83 -3.96 9.09 18.08
N ASN A 84 -3.73 10.40 18.16
CA ASN A 84 -4.32 11.24 19.21
C ASN A 84 -5.84 11.41 19.09
N THR A 85 -6.34 11.50 17.86
CA THR A 85 -7.76 11.72 17.56
C THR A 85 -8.46 10.44 17.10
N ASN A 86 -7.68 9.43 16.74
CA ASN A 86 -8.15 8.20 16.12
C ASN A 86 -8.95 8.44 14.81
N GLN A 87 -8.69 9.58 14.14
CA GLN A 87 -9.34 9.94 12.88
C GLN A 87 -8.47 9.53 11.70
N VAL A 88 -9.11 9.09 10.63
CA VAL A 88 -8.44 8.84 9.35
C VAL A 88 -8.12 10.18 8.68
N ILE A 89 -6.84 10.37 8.36
CA ILE A 89 -6.35 11.59 7.72
C ILE A 89 -5.99 11.37 6.25
N HIS A 90 -5.61 10.14 5.88
CA HIS A 90 -5.23 9.80 4.52
C HIS A 90 -5.74 8.41 4.13
N VAL A 91 -6.31 8.30 2.94
CA VAL A 91 -6.66 7.03 2.28
C VAL A 91 -5.97 6.99 0.93
N ALA A 92 -5.30 5.88 0.61
CA ALA A 92 -4.71 5.68 -0.70
C ALA A 92 -5.18 4.37 -1.33
N GLU A 93 -5.44 4.43 -2.65
CA GLU A 93 -5.78 3.28 -3.48
C GLU A 93 -4.54 2.86 -4.27
N VAL A 94 -4.13 1.62 -4.16
CA VAL A 94 -2.91 1.06 -4.75
C VAL A 94 -3.24 0.15 -5.93
N LYS A 95 -2.70 0.44 -7.11
CA LYS A 95 -2.91 -0.39 -8.31
C LYS A 95 -1.62 -0.56 -9.10
N CYS A 96 -1.07 -1.77 -9.05
CA CYS A 96 0.11 -2.16 -9.84
C CYS A 96 -0.33 -3.03 -11.02
N TRP A 97 -0.77 -2.38 -12.08
CA TRP A 97 -1.29 -3.06 -13.27
C TRP A 97 -0.41 -2.80 -14.48
N LYS A 98 -0.32 -3.80 -15.38
CA LYS A 98 0.36 -3.64 -16.66
C LYS A 98 -0.25 -2.50 -17.49
N ASP A 99 -1.57 -2.38 -17.50
CA ASP A 99 -2.30 -1.21 -17.99
C ASP A 99 -2.44 -0.19 -16.84
N ALA A 100 -1.49 0.72 -16.74
CA ALA A 100 -1.49 1.75 -15.70
C ALA A 100 -2.69 2.70 -15.81
N GLY A 101 -3.16 3.00 -17.02
CA GLY A 101 -4.34 3.85 -17.24
C GLY A 101 -5.61 3.19 -16.71
N GLY A 102 -5.84 1.92 -17.03
CA GLY A 102 -6.97 1.15 -16.49
C GLY A 102 -6.89 0.98 -14.98
N GLY A 103 -5.69 0.77 -14.43
CA GLY A 103 -5.46 0.72 -12.99
C GLY A 103 -5.84 2.03 -12.29
N LEU A 104 -5.42 3.18 -12.85
CA LEU A 104 -5.77 4.51 -12.33
C LEU A 104 -7.29 4.76 -12.38
N GLN A 105 -7.93 4.40 -13.48
CA GLN A 105 -9.40 4.54 -13.57
C GLN A 105 -10.07 3.71 -12.46
N LYS A 106 -9.62 2.48 -12.24
CA LYS A 106 -10.15 1.61 -11.19
C LYS A 106 -9.97 2.21 -9.79
N ALA A 107 -8.78 2.75 -9.49
CA ALA A 107 -8.51 3.44 -8.22
C ALA A 107 -9.45 4.64 -8.01
N LYS A 108 -9.65 5.47 -9.04
CA LYS A 108 -10.60 6.60 -8.99
C LYS A 108 -12.06 6.15 -8.77
N GLU A 109 -12.48 5.05 -9.38
CA GLU A 109 -13.82 4.49 -9.17
C GLU A 109 -14.00 3.98 -7.74
N GLN A 110 -12.98 3.31 -7.16
CA GLN A 110 -13.00 2.84 -5.78
C GLN A 110 -13.09 4.02 -4.80
N ARG A 111 -12.23 5.03 -4.98
CA ARG A 111 -12.28 6.29 -4.23
C ARG A 111 -13.66 6.95 -4.29
N GLN A 112 -14.24 7.10 -5.48
CA GLN A 112 -15.56 7.71 -5.64
C GLN A 112 -16.65 6.89 -4.96
N ARG A 113 -16.59 5.56 -5.04
CA ARG A 113 -17.50 4.65 -4.35
C ARG A 113 -17.42 4.84 -2.85
N PHE A 114 -16.22 4.87 -2.28
CA PHE A 114 -16.01 5.12 -0.86
C PHE A 114 -16.61 6.47 -0.44
N LEU A 115 -16.27 7.56 -1.15
CA LEU A 115 -16.78 8.91 -0.85
C LEU A 115 -18.31 8.99 -0.88
N ASN A 116 -18.94 8.35 -1.86
CA ASN A 116 -20.40 8.32 -1.97
C ASN A 116 -21.04 7.58 -0.78
N ASN A 117 -20.43 6.49 -0.33
CA ASN A 117 -20.95 5.70 0.79
C ASN A 117 -20.74 6.40 2.13
N ILE A 118 -19.54 6.95 2.40
CA ILE A 118 -19.26 7.62 3.69
C ILE A 118 -20.07 8.91 3.87
N ARG A 119 -20.43 9.58 2.78
CA ARG A 119 -21.29 10.78 2.78
C ARG A 119 -22.79 10.45 2.82
N SER A 120 -23.15 9.20 2.53
CA SER A 120 -24.52 8.77 2.67
C SER A 120 -24.86 8.55 4.15
N ASN A 121 -26.13 8.66 4.52
CA ASN A 121 -26.57 8.33 5.89
C ASN A 121 -26.67 6.82 6.15
N LYS A 122 -26.00 6.00 5.36
CA LYS A 122 -25.96 4.54 5.56
C LYS A 122 -25.08 4.17 6.75
N SER A 123 -25.52 3.20 7.52
CA SER A 123 -24.70 2.59 8.55
C SER A 123 -23.62 1.75 7.86
N LEU A 124 -22.36 2.15 8.03
CA LEU A 124 -21.19 1.42 7.54
C LEU A 124 -20.41 0.85 8.71
N THR A 125 -19.90 -0.36 8.52
CA THR A 125 -18.93 -0.99 9.40
C THR A 125 -17.59 -1.14 8.68
N PHE A 126 -16.51 -0.95 9.39
CA PHE A 126 -15.14 -1.03 8.88
C PHE A 126 -14.37 -2.09 9.65
N ARG A 127 -13.61 -2.93 8.96
CA ARG A 127 -12.81 -3.98 9.56
C ARG A 127 -11.51 -4.19 8.80
N SER A 128 -10.40 -4.31 9.52
CA SER A 128 -9.13 -4.75 8.93
C SER A 128 -9.29 -6.18 8.38
N THR A 129 -8.78 -6.40 7.16
CA THR A 129 -8.78 -7.73 6.52
C THR A 129 -7.66 -8.63 7.04
N SER A 130 -6.68 -8.06 7.74
CA SER A 130 -5.52 -8.80 8.27
C SER A 130 -5.58 -9.06 9.78
N THR A 131 -6.23 -8.18 10.57
CA THR A 131 -6.23 -8.27 12.05
C THR A 131 -7.63 -8.43 12.66
N ASP A 132 -8.68 -8.40 11.86
CA ASP A 132 -10.08 -8.34 12.31
C ASP A 132 -10.45 -7.12 13.19
N GLN A 133 -9.52 -6.16 13.37
CA GLN A 133 -9.79 -4.92 14.09
C GLN A 133 -10.97 -4.17 13.47
N GLN A 134 -11.93 -3.80 14.31
CA GLN A 134 -13.10 -3.01 13.89
C GLN A 134 -12.86 -1.51 14.12
N TYR A 135 -13.41 -0.71 13.21
CA TYR A 135 -13.34 0.75 13.25
C TYR A 135 -14.72 1.37 13.11
N SER A 136 -14.92 2.50 13.77
CA SER A 136 -16.16 3.27 13.66
C SER A 136 -16.20 4.07 12.35
N SER A 137 -17.35 4.19 11.71
CA SER A 137 -17.56 5.06 10.54
C SER A 137 -17.23 6.53 10.82
N GLU A 138 -17.35 6.99 12.08
CA GLU A 138 -17.01 8.35 12.48
C GLU A 138 -15.53 8.68 12.27
N GLN A 139 -14.64 7.67 12.37
CA GLN A 139 -13.22 7.85 12.13
C GLN A 139 -12.88 8.21 10.68
N PHE A 140 -13.76 7.85 9.73
CA PHE A 140 -13.58 8.05 8.30
C PHE A 140 -14.28 9.30 7.73
N LYS A 141 -15.12 9.99 8.52
CA LYS A 141 -15.92 11.12 8.02
C LYS A 141 -15.10 12.36 7.68
N LYS A 142 -13.93 12.50 8.25
CA LYS A 142 -13.06 13.69 8.12
C LYS A 142 -11.79 13.42 7.32
N VAL A 143 -11.79 12.41 6.46
CA VAL A 143 -10.61 12.12 5.62
C VAL A 143 -10.24 13.36 4.81
N VAL A 144 -9.00 13.82 4.98
CA VAL A 144 -8.50 15.07 4.36
C VAL A 144 -7.83 14.79 3.03
N THR A 145 -7.05 13.70 2.96
CA THR A 145 -6.24 13.37 1.79
C THR A 145 -6.66 12.05 1.18
N PHE A 146 -6.75 12.05 -0.15
CA PHE A 146 -6.90 10.82 -0.95
C PHE A 146 -5.80 10.81 -1.99
N SER A 147 -5.10 9.68 -2.13
CA SER A 147 -4.14 9.50 -3.22
C SER A 147 -4.35 8.19 -3.97
N THR A 148 -3.84 8.15 -5.18
CA THR A 148 -3.72 6.96 -6.01
C THR A 148 -2.25 6.63 -6.16
N ILE A 149 -1.89 5.38 -5.92
CA ILE A 149 -0.51 4.90 -5.94
C ILE A 149 -0.38 3.83 -7.01
N GLY A 150 0.61 3.94 -7.86
CA GLY A 150 0.96 2.91 -8.84
C GLY A 150 2.42 2.46 -8.68
N GLN A 151 2.84 1.48 -9.48
CA GLN A 151 4.25 1.11 -9.58
C GLN A 151 5.11 2.26 -10.12
N LYS A 152 6.43 2.18 -9.98
CA LYS A 152 7.39 3.13 -10.55
C LYS A 152 7.12 3.38 -12.04
N GLY A 153 7.11 4.65 -12.44
CA GLY A 153 6.75 5.15 -13.76
C GLY A 153 5.27 5.46 -13.94
N SER A 154 4.40 5.17 -12.96
CA SER A 154 2.95 5.39 -13.05
C SER A 154 2.54 6.86 -12.95
N LEU A 155 3.38 7.76 -12.43
CA LEU A 155 3.15 9.21 -12.47
C LEU A 155 2.89 9.72 -13.89
N ASN A 156 3.55 9.13 -14.91
CA ASN A 156 3.30 9.45 -16.31
C ASN A 156 1.89 9.09 -16.79
N SER A 157 1.19 8.22 -16.08
CA SER A 157 -0.20 7.85 -16.34
C SER A 157 -1.19 8.65 -15.51
N GLY A 158 -0.72 9.59 -14.66
CA GLY A 158 -1.53 10.50 -13.86
C GLY A 158 -1.85 10.00 -12.45
N TYR A 159 -1.15 9.00 -11.94
CA TYR A 159 -1.18 8.69 -10.51
C TYR A 159 -0.60 9.85 -9.69
N GLU A 160 -1.05 9.99 -8.45
CA GLU A 160 -0.61 11.07 -7.55
C GLU A 160 0.70 10.71 -6.83
N GLU A 161 0.94 9.42 -6.60
CA GLU A 161 2.17 8.88 -6.00
C GLU A 161 2.58 7.60 -6.75
N GLU A 162 3.86 7.21 -6.65
CA GLU A 162 4.36 5.95 -7.19
C GLU A 162 5.26 5.22 -6.21
N LEU A 163 5.29 3.89 -6.32
CA LEU A 163 6.20 3.03 -5.58
C LEU A 163 7.63 3.16 -6.11
N GLU A 164 8.60 2.82 -5.26
CA GLU A 164 10.03 2.82 -5.64
C GLU A 164 10.37 1.73 -6.67
N TYR A 165 9.50 0.72 -6.83
CA TYR A 165 9.72 -0.46 -7.66
C TYR A 165 8.81 -0.49 -8.89
N ASP A 166 9.35 -0.97 -10.02
CA ASP A 166 8.57 -1.24 -11.21
C ASP A 166 7.75 -2.55 -11.06
N LEU A 167 6.84 -2.80 -12.00
CA LEU A 167 5.97 -3.97 -11.96
C LEU A 167 6.74 -5.30 -11.98
N ARG A 168 7.89 -5.35 -12.67
CA ARG A 168 8.73 -6.56 -12.76
C ARG A 168 9.47 -6.81 -11.44
N GLU A 169 9.96 -5.77 -10.80
CA GLU A 169 10.61 -5.84 -9.49
C GLU A 169 9.63 -6.29 -8.42
N LEU A 170 8.42 -5.71 -8.40
CA LEU A 170 7.34 -6.11 -7.50
C LEU A 170 6.92 -7.58 -7.71
N HIS A 171 6.80 -8.01 -8.95
CA HIS A 171 6.50 -9.41 -9.26
C HIS A 171 7.62 -10.35 -8.77
N LYS A 172 8.89 -10.00 -8.97
CA LYS A 172 10.03 -10.76 -8.47
C LYS A 172 9.98 -10.86 -6.94
N MET A 173 9.76 -9.75 -6.25
CA MET A 173 9.66 -9.69 -4.79
C MET A 173 8.52 -10.58 -4.28
N ARG A 174 7.34 -10.53 -4.92
CA ARG A 174 6.22 -11.42 -4.61
C ARG A 174 6.58 -12.90 -4.73
N VAL A 175 7.22 -13.29 -5.83
CA VAL A 175 7.64 -14.70 -6.05
C VAL A 175 8.63 -15.15 -4.97
N GLU A 176 9.56 -14.29 -4.58
CA GLU A 176 10.52 -14.61 -3.52
C GLU A 176 9.83 -14.70 -2.14
N MET A 177 8.84 -13.84 -1.86
CA MET A 177 8.02 -13.93 -0.63
C MET A 177 7.25 -15.24 -0.57
N LEU A 178 6.58 -15.66 -1.64
CA LEU A 178 5.88 -16.95 -1.70
C LEU A 178 6.82 -18.13 -1.42
N ARG A 179 8.00 -18.15 -2.07
CA ARG A 179 9.01 -19.19 -1.82
C ARG A 179 9.51 -19.18 -0.37
N CYS A 180 9.69 -18.00 0.19
CA CYS A 180 10.13 -17.84 1.58
C CYS A 180 9.06 -18.35 2.56
N GLN A 181 7.80 -18.07 2.31
CA GLN A 181 6.67 -18.58 3.09
C GLN A 181 6.54 -20.10 2.97
N ASP A 182 6.71 -20.65 1.77
CA ASP A 182 6.66 -22.11 1.54
C ASP A 182 7.81 -22.87 2.24
N SER A 183 8.98 -22.23 2.34
CA SER A 183 10.11 -22.79 3.09
C SER A 183 9.97 -22.65 4.61
N GLY A 184 8.97 -21.95 5.13
CA GLY A 184 8.75 -21.69 6.56
C GLY A 184 9.70 -20.65 7.16
N VAL A 185 10.46 -19.91 6.35
CA VAL A 185 11.38 -18.84 6.79
C VAL A 185 10.63 -17.53 7.00
N CYS A 186 9.65 -17.23 6.15
CA CYS A 186 8.82 -16.04 6.27
C CYS A 186 7.50 -16.33 6.98
N THR A 187 6.99 -15.33 7.71
CA THR A 187 5.71 -15.42 8.41
C THR A 187 4.57 -15.63 7.39
N LYS A 188 3.70 -16.61 7.67
CA LYS A 188 2.42 -16.81 6.96
C LYS A 188 1.29 -16.10 7.71
N PRO A 189 0.16 -15.79 7.03
CA PRO A 189 -1.05 -15.30 7.67
C PRO A 189 -1.58 -16.23 8.75
#